data_dee3d9fb1d1b1f15d6b9d3b7d95a861b
#
_entry.id   dee3d9fb1d1b1f15d6b9d3b7d95a861b
#
_cell.length_a   1.000
_cell.length_b   1.000
_cell.length_c   1.000
_cell.angle_alpha   90.00
_cell.angle_beta   90.00
_cell.angle_gamma   90.00
#
_symmetry.space_group_name_H-M   'P 1'
#
loop_
_entity.id
_entity.type
_entity.pdbx_description
1 polymer ?
#
loop_
_entity_poly.entity_id
_entity_poly.type
_entity_poly.pdbx_seq_one_letter_code
_entity_poly.pdbx_strand_id
1 'polypeptide(L)'
;MIRVHPTRAVVFDRDGTLLNSLPLVLRAFTHAVAPFGGRPTMAMFATLGGPPERIFGDMVADPNQVPAALRRLHEYNLENQHQIEPFAGAVELLDVLAKRGIQMGVWTGRDRRSTEFLLDFHGLSTRFESIVCGDDLDSHKPDSAGLVELLRRLDVPAAHALYVGDADVDVLGGVGANVDTILISQAREAQPAVASQAWRSVASPGEAYEWVMRCTAKVV
;
A
#
# COMPACT_ATOMS: atom_id res chain seq x y z
N MET A 1 21.60 -9.45 -0.77
CA MET A 1 21.57 -10.30 0.44
C MET A 1 20.47 -11.34 0.24
N ILE A 2 20.68 -12.59 0.60
CA ILE A 2 19.66 -13.67 0.50
C ILE A 2 18.94 -13.70 1.86
N ARG A 3 17.62 -13.88 1.86
CA ARG A 3 16.85 -14.02 3.11
C ARG A 3 17.28 -15.30 3.86
N VAL A 4 17.42 -15.19 5.17
CA VAL A 4 17.86 -16.31 6.03
C VAL A 4 16.73 -17.33 6.24
N HIS A 5 15.47 -16.83 6.32
CA HIS A 5 14.30 -17.66 6.58
C HIS A 5 13.43 -17.84 5.33
N PRO A 6 12.83 -19.01 5.12
CA PRO A 6 11.90 -19.22 4.02
C PRO A 6 10.67 -18.33 4.18
N THR A 7 10.20 -17.72 3.09
CA THR A 7 9.01 -16.88 3.09
C THR A 7 7.76 -17.75 3.15
N ARG A 8 6.90 -17.51 4.14
CA ARG A 8 5.61 -18.18 4.35
C ARG A 8 4.43 -17.27 4.05
N ALA A 9 4.62 -15.96 4.22
CA ALA A 9 3.61 -14.96 3.88
C ALA A 9 4.22 -13.78 3.12
N VAL A 10 3.42 -13.20 2.21
CA VAL A 10 3.72 -11.93 1.56
C VAL A 10 2.59 -10.96 1.85
N VAL A 11 2.94 -9.82 2.41
CA VAL A 11 2.02 -8.72 2.65
C VAL A 11 2.27 -7.64 1.60
N PHE A 12 1.21 -7.08 1.07
CA PHE A 12 1.29 -6.02 0.07
C PHE A 12 0.63 -4.74 0.59
N ASP A 13 1.21 -3.58 0.30
CA ASP A 13 0.42 -2.37 0.20
C ASP A 13 -0.47 -2.46 -1.05
N ARG A 14 -1.48 -1.62 -1.12
CA ARG A 14 -2.44 -1.59 -2.22
C ARG A 14 -2.05 -0.61 -3.31
N ASP A 15 -1.97 0.67 -2.96
CA ASP A 15 -1.82 1.79 -3.90
C ASP A 15 -0.36 1.99 -4.31
N GLY A 16 -0.06 1.90 -5.60
CA GLY A 16 1.32 1.99 -6.09
C GLY A 16 2.11 0.67 -5.97
N THR A 17 1.49 -0.35 -5.41
CA THR A 17 2.09 -1.68 -5.20
C THR A 17 1.35 -2.78 -5.97
N LEU A 18 0.08 -3.01 -5.68
CA LEU A 18 -0.77 -3.94 -6.44
C LEU A 18 -1.60 -3.21 -7.50
N LEU A 19 -2.10 -2.01 -7.17
CA LEU A 19 -3.00 -1.23 -8.00
C LEU A 19 -2.31 0.06 -8.46
N ASN A 20 -2.41 0.36 -9.77
CA ASN A 20 -1.93 1.59 -10.39
C ASN A 20 -2.90 2.76 -10.10
N SER A 21 -3.08 3.07 -8.85
CA SER A 21 -4.07 4.04 -8.37
C SER A 21 -3.54 5.46 -8.26
N LEU A 22 -2.23 5.66 -8.11
CA LEU A 22 -1.64 6.96 -7.80
C LEU A 22 -2.00 8.08 -8.79
N PRO A 23 -2.06 7.83 -10.13
CA PRO A 23 -2.52 8.85 -11.07
C PRO A 23 -3.97 9.30 -10.84
N LEU A 24 -4.87 8.37 -10.48
CA LEU A 24 -6.25 8.71 -10.14
C LEU A 24 -6.32 9.43 -8.79
N VAL A 25 -5.57 8.96 -7.80
CA VAL A 25 -5.51 9.58 -6.47
C VAL A 25 -5.07 11.04 -6.58
N LEU A 26 -4.04 11.34 -7.39
CA LEU A 26 -3.61 12.72 -7.62
C LEU A 26 -4.71 13.58 -8.27
N ARG A 27 -5.43 13.04 -9.27
CA ARG A 27 -6.58 13.72 -9.88
C ARG A 27 -7.71 13.96 -8.87
N ALA A 28 -8.03 12.97 -8.04
CA ALA A 28 -9.07 13.06 -7.03
C ALA A 28 -8.74 14.12 -5.97
N PHE A 29 -7.50 14.12 -5.47
CA PHE A 29 -7.02 15.14 -4.54
C PHE A 29 -7.05 16.53 -5.17
N THR A 30 -6.54 16.67 -6.40
CA THR A 30 -6.60 17.94 -7.14
C THR A 30 -8.04 18.43 -7.30
N HIS A 31 -8.96 17.56 -7.73
CA HIS A 31 -10.38 17.89 -7.85
C HIS A 31 -10.98 18.35 -6.51
N ALA A 32 -10.59 17.69 -5.43
CA ALA A 32 -11.13 17.97 -4.10
C ALA A 32 -10.66 19.31 -3.55
N VAL A 33 -9.35 19.62 -3.64
CA VAL A 33 -8.77 20.78 -2.92
C VAL A 33 -8.50 22.01 -3.78
N ALA A 34 -8.48 21.89 -5.13
CA ALA A 34 -8.19 23.02 -6.01
C ALA A 34 -9.16 24.22 -5.83
N PRO A 35 -10.48 24.06 -5.61
CA PRO A 35 -11.39 25.17 -5.33
C PRO A 35 -11.05 25.91 -4.04
N PHE A 36 -10.29 25.30 -3.14
CA PHE A 36 -9.90 25.81 -1.84
C PHE A 36 -8.42 26.20 -1.78
N GLY A 37 -7.78 26.38 -2.95
CA GLY A 37 -6.39 26.82 -3.08
C GLY A 37 -5.34 25.71 -2.98
N GLY A 38 -5.73 24.46 -2.75
CA GLY A 38 -4.83 23.32 -2.66
C GLY A 38 -4.19 22.95 -3.99
N ARG A 39 -2.93 22.54 -3.96
CA ARG A 39 -2.16 22.11 -5.15
C ARG A 39 -1.35 20.84 -4.82
N PRO A 40 -1.99 19.66 -4.77
CA PRO A 40 -1.30 18.42 -4.50
C PRO A 40 -0.36 18.07 -5.65
N THR A 41 0.76 17.43 -5.31
CA THR A 41 1.75 16.93 -6.26
C THR A 41 2.06 15.46 -5.97
N MET A 42 2.56 14.73 -6.95
CA MET A 42 2.94 13.32 -6.75
C MET A 42 4.02 13.17 -5.66
N ALA A 43 4.97 14.11 -5.57
CA ALA A 43 6.01 14.09 -4.54
C ALA A 43 5.45 14.12 -3.11
N MET A 44 4.33 14.80 -2.88
CA MET A 44 3.69 14.84 -1.55
C MET A 44 3.22 13.46 -1.10
N PHE A 45 2.84 12.57 -2.02
CA PHE A 45 2.36 11.25 -1.65
C PHE A 45 3.45 10.31 -1.13
N ALA A 46 4.73 10.65 -1.27
CA ALA A 46 5.82 9.83 -0.71
C ALA A 46 5.80 9.80 0.82
N THR A 47 5.38 10.91 1.43
CA THR A 47 5.40 11.11 2.89
C THR A 47 4.00 11.19 3.53
N LEU A 48 2.94 11.23 2.72
CA LEU A 48 1.58 11.29 3.24
C LEU A 48 1.19 9.99 3.92
N GLY A 49 0.73 10.12 5.16
CA GLY A 49 0.15 9.04 5.95
C GLY A 49 -0.97 9.56 6.84
N GLY A 50 -1.88 8.68 7.21
CA GLY A 50 -3.03 9.01 8.03
C GLY A 50 -4.30 9.31 7.23
N PRO A 51 -5.38 9.69 7.93
CA PRO A 51 -6.69 9.88 7.32
C PRO A 51 -6.74 11.13 6.43
N PRO A 52 -7.61 11.14 5.39
CA PRO A 52 -7.76 12.26 4.47
C PRO A 52 -8.06 13.60 5.15
N GLU A 53 -8.75 13.58 6.28
CA GLU A 53 -9.09 14.79 7.07
C GLU A 53 -7.83 15.54 7.49
N ARG A 54 -6.85 14.83 8.01
CA ARG A 54 -5.56 15.40 8.41
C ARG A 54 -4.80 15.93 7.20
N ILE A 55 -4.73 15.12 6.14
CA ILE A 55 -4.01 15.46 4.91
C ILE A 55 -4.60 16.74 4.29
N PHE A 56 -5.92 16.85 4.25
CA PHE A 56 -6.61 18.00 3.68
C PHE A 56 -6.50 19.25 4.56
N GLY A 57 -6.40 19.09 5.89
CA GLY A 57 -6.14 20.18 6.80
C GLY A 57 -4.88 20.98 6.45
N ASP A 58 -3.85 20.27 5.94
CA ASP A 58 -2.59 20.87 5.51
C ASP A 58 -2.64 21.44 4.07
N MET A 59 -3.65 21.06 3.27
CA MET A 59 -3.76 21.42 1.85
C MET A 59 -4.74 22.57 1.55
N VAL A 60 -5.72 22.80 2.41
CA VAL A 60 -6.73 23.85 2.21
C VAL A 60 -6.37 25.10 3.01
N ALA A 61 -6.63 26.28 2.45
CA ALA A 61 -6.29 27.56 3.09
C ALA A 61 -7.14 27.84 4.35
N ASP A 62 -8.40 27.38 4.36
CA ASP A 62 -9.32 27.53 5.48
C ASP A 62 -9.75 26.14 5.99
N PRO A 63 -9.40 25.76 7.23
CA PRO A 63 -9.78 24.47 7.80
C PRO A 63 -11.29 24.18 7.80
N ASN A 64 -12.14 25.21 7.81
CA ASN A 64 -13.58 25.04 7.73
C ASN A 64 -14.04 24.46 6.38
N GLN A 65 -13.20 24.48 5.36
CA GLN A 65 -13.47 23.93 4.02
C GLN A 65 -13.10 22.46 3.88
N VAL A 66 -12.40 21.87 4.85
CA VAL A 66 -12.02 20.44 4.84
C VAL A 66 -13.24 19.53 4.61
N PRO A 67 -14.38 19.69 5.30
CA PRO A 67 -15.55 18.85 5.05
C PRO A 67 -16.08 18.94 3.60
N ALA A 68 -15.99 20.11 2.98
CA ALA A 68 -16.40 20.30 1.59
C ALA A 68 -15.41 19.61 0.62
N ALA A 69 -14.11 19.72 0.88
CA ALA A 69 -13.08 19.03 0.10
C ALA A 69 -13.22 17.51 0.22
N LEU A 70 -13.51 16.96 1.40
CA LEU A 70 -13.73 15.53 1.61
C LEU A 70 -14.97 15.01 0.86
N ARG A 71 -16.08 15.77 0.85
CA ARG A 71 -17.25 15.39 0.04
C ARG A 71 -16.89 15.30 -1.45
N ARG A 72 -16.17 16.28 -1.98
CA ARG A 72 -15.72 16.30 -3.37
C ARG A 72 -14.78 15.12 -3.69
N LEU A 73 -13.89 14.77 -2.75
CA LEU A 73 -13.04 13.57 -2.88
C LEU A 73 -13.89 12.31 -2.97
N HIS A 74 -14.87 12.19 -2.08
CA HIS A 74 -15.76 11.03 -2.04
C HIS A 74 -16.56 10.88 -3.35
N GLU A 75 -17.19 11.95 -3.80
CA GLU A 75 -17.96 12.00 -5.06
C GLU A 75 -17.08 11.59 -6.25
N TYR A 76 -15.88 12.20 -6.37
CA TYR A 76 -14.94 11.87 -7.44
C TYR A 76 -14.51 10.39 -7.42
N ASN A 77 -14.23 9.86 -6.23
CA ASN A 77 -13.84 8.45 -6.09
C ASN A 77 -14.98 7.50 -6.49
N LEU A 78 -16.22 7.77 -6.06
CA LEU A 78 -17.37 6.94 -6.46
C LEU A 78 -17.53 6.87 -7.97
N GLU A 79 -17.31 7.97 -8.67
CA GLU A 79 -17.46 8.03 -10.13
C GLU A 79 -16.29 7.39 -10.87
N ASN A 80 -15.06 7.42 -10.32
CA ASN A 80 -13.85 7.17 -11.09
C ASN A 80 -13.02 5.97 -10.61
N GLN A 81 -13.23 5.46 -9.37
CA GLN A 81 -12.35 4.42 -8.80
C GLN A 81 -12.31 3.12 -9.64
N HIS A 82 -13.34 2.83 -10.43
CA HIS A 82 -13.38 1.70 -11.35
C HIS A 82 -12.33 1.78 -12.48
N GLN A 83 -11.70 2.94 -12.70
CA GLN A 83 -10.59 3.14 -13.65
C GLN A 83 -9.22 2.72 -13.08
N ILE A 84 -9.15 2.35 -11.80
CA ILE A 84 -7.92 1.88 -11.19
C ILE A 84 -7.73 0.42 -11.60
N GLU A 85 -6.61 0.12 -12.26
CA GLU A 85 -6.28 -1.22 -12.72
C GLU A 85 -5.14 -1.82 -11.88
N PRO A 86 -5.06 -3.16 -11.75
CA PRO A 86 -3.88 -3.82 -11.23
C PRO A 86 -2.65 -3.52 -12.09
N PHE A 87 -1.48 -3.46 -11.48
CA PHE A 87 -0.24 -3.44 -12.26
C PHE A 87 -0.07 -4.74 -13.06
N ALA A 88 0.56 -4.62 -14.22
CA ALA A 88 0.91 -5.78 -15.03
C ALA A 88 1.72 -6.80 -14.20
N GLY A 89 1.30 -8.05 -14.25
CA GLY A 89 1.92 -9.15 -13.49
C GLY A 89 1.42 -9.31 -12.06
N ALA A 90 0.59 -8.41 -11.51
CA ALA A 90 0.07 -8.52 -10.15
C ALA A 90 -0.82 -9.77 -9.98
N VAL A 91 -1.75 -9.98 -10.89
CA VAL A 91 -2.68 -11.12 -10.84
C VAL A 91 -1.93 -12.44 -10.97
N GLU A 92 -1.00 -12.50 -11.92
CA GLU A 92 -0.15 -13.66 -12.15
C GLU A 92 0.73 -14.00 -10.94
N LEU A 93 1.27 -12.96 -10.27
CA LEU A 93 2.02 -13.15 -9.03
C LEU A 93 1.14 -13.79 -7.96
N LEU A 94 -0.04 -13.23 -7.69
CA LEU A 94 -0.96 -13.76 -6.67
C LEU A 94 -1.35 -15.21 -6.97
N ASP A 95 -1.56 -15.57 -8.24
CA ASP A 95 -1.83 -16.94 -8.66
C ASP A 95 -0.66 -17.90 -8.40
N VAL A 96 0.57 -17.42 -8.64
CA VAL A 96 1.78 -18.20 -8.35
C VAL A 96 1.96 -18.41 -6.85
N LEU A 97 1.74 -17.37 -6.04
CA LEU A 97 1.84 -17.46 -4.58
C LEU A 97 0.82 -18.43 -4.00
N ALA A 98 -0.44 -18.35 -4.44
CA ALA A 98 -1.49 -19.28 -4.04
C ALA A 98 -1.11 -20.75 -4.36
N LYS A 99 -0.63 -21.02 -5.58
CA LYS A 99 -0.16 -22.37 -5.99
C LYS A 99 1.03 -22.87 -5.16
N ARG A 100 1.84 -21.96 -4.62
CA ARG A 100 2.97 -22.31 -3.74
C ARG A 100 2.57 -22.50 -2.29
N GLY A 101 1.32 -22.20 -1.92
CA GLY A 101 0.83 -22.23 -0.55
C GLY A 101 1.39 -21.08 0.31
N ILE A 102 1.74 -19.97 -0.31
CA ILE A 102 2.18 -18.74 0.37
C ILE A 102 0.94 -17.96 0.79
N GLN A 103 0.82 -17.66 2.07
CA GLN A 103 -0.25 -16.82 2.58
C GLN A 103 -0.08 -15.38 2.11
N MET A 104 -1.19 -14.72 1.78
CA MET A 104 -1.16 -13.35 1.29
C MET A 104 -2.03 -12.44 2.13
N GLY A 105 -1.55 -11.21 2.36
CA GLY A 105 -2.31 -10.18 3.05
C GLY A 105 -2.16 -8.82 2.41
N VAL A 106 -3.11 -7.93 2.72
CA VAL A 106 -3.04 -6.52 2.34
C VAL A 106 -2.98 -5.68 3.60
N TRP A 107 -2.00 -4.77 3.68
CA TRP A 107 -1.94 -3.72 4.69
C TRP A 107 -1.91 -2.35 4.00
N THR A 108 -2.99 -1.60 4.10
CA THR A 108 -3.18 -0.35 3.39
C THR A 108 -3.63 0.79 4.31
N GLY A 109 -3.26 2.02 3.99
CA GLY A 109 -3.78 3.22 4.65
C GLY A 109 -5.19 3.62 4.19
N ARG A 110 -5.78 2.91 3.24
CA ARG A 110 -7.14 3.18 2.74
C ARG A 110 -8.19 2.58 3.64
N ASP A 111 -9.39 3.18 3.57
CA ASP A 111 -10.58 2.65 4.23
C ASP A 111 -10.98 1.28 3.66
N ARG A 112 -11.66 0.51 4.51
CA ARG A 112 -12.08 -0.86 4.19
C ARG A 112 -13.02 -0.91 2.99
N ARG A 113 -14.01 -0.02 2.95
CA ARG A 113 -15.01 0.00 1.89
C ARG A 113 -14.40 0.16 0.50
N SER A 114 -13.49 1.14 0.32
CA SER A 114 -12.83 1.37 -0.97
C SER A 114 -11.84 0.26 -1.31
N THR A 115 -11.24 -0.37 -0.30
CA THR A 115 -10.32 -1.49 -0.49
C THR A 115 -11.07 -2.73 -0.97
N GLU A 116 -12.13 -3.14 -0.27
CA GLU A 116 -12.95 -4.28 -0.66
C GLU A 116 -13.59 -4.08 -2.04
N PHE A 117 -14.14 -2.88 -2.31
CA PHE A 117 -14.70 -2.58 -3.63
C PHE A 117 -13.71 -2.85 -4.77
N LEU A 118 -12.47 -2.35 -4.68
CA LEU A 118 -11.49 -2.51 -5.75
C LEU A 118 -10.97 -3.95 -5.85
N LEU A 119 -10.76 -4.61 -4.72
CA LEU A 119 -10.33 -6.01 -4.74
C LEU A 119 -11.43 -6.92 -5.33
N ASP A 120 -12.69 -6.67 -4.98
CA ASP A 120 -13.84 -7.42 -5.54
C ASP A 120 -14.03 -7.12 -7.02
N PHE A 121 -13.93 -5.85 -7.42
CA PHE A 121 -14.08 -5.43 -8.81
C PHE A 121 -13.08 -6.13 -9.75
N HIS A 122 -11.85 -6.38 -9.25
CA HIS A 122 -10.81 -7.10 -9.99
C HIS A 122 -10.75 -8.61 -9.70
N GLY A 123 -11.67 -9.15 -8.89
CA GLY A 123 -11.68 -10.57 -8.52
C GLY A 123 -10.48 -11.00 -7.68
N LEU A 124 -9.92 -10.07 -6.89
CA LEU A 124 -8.72 -10.29 -6.08
C LEU A 124 -9.01 -10.56 -4.60
N SER A 125 -10.22 -10.26 -4.10
CA SER A 125 -10.57 -10.35 -2.68
C SER A 125 -10.33 -11.74 -2.10
N THR A 126 -10.62 -12.80 -2.84
CA THR A 126 -10.45 -14.20 -2.41
C THR A 126 -9.00 -14.68 -2.39
N ARG A 127 -8.05 -13.84 -2.80
CA ARG A 127 -6.60 -14.16 -2.81
C ARG A 127 -5.93 -13.87 -1.47
N PHE A 128 -6.56 -13.07 -0.63
CA PHE A 128 -5.97 -12.59 0.61
C PHE A 128 -6.65 -13.23 1.83
N GLU A 129 -5.86 -13.91 2.65
CA GLU A 129 -6.33 -14.51 3.90
C GLU A 129 -6.61 -13.45 4.97
N SER A 130 -5.96 -12.29 4.89
CA SER A 130 -6.19 -11.18 5.81
C SER A 130 -5.95 -9.81 5.15
N ILE A 131 -6.79 -8.85 5.52
CA ILE A 131 -6.69 -7.45 5.09
C ILE A 131 -6.77 -6.58 6.34
N VAL A 132 -5.83 -5.62 6.47
CA VAL A 132 -5.86 -4.56 7.48
C VAL A 132 -5.88 -3.21 6.75
N CYS A 133 -6.94 -2.45 7.01
CA CYS A 133 -7.23 -1.15 6.40
C CYS A 133 -6.95 0.01 7.36
N GLY A 134 -6.90 1.21 6.82
CA GLY A 134 -6.59 2.42 7.59
C GLY A 134 -7.62 2.79 8.65
N ASP A 135 -8.84 2.26 8.56
CA ASP A 135 -9.94 2.46 9.51
C ASP A 135 -10.19 1.25 10.43
N ASP A 136 -9.33 0.22 10.38
CA ASP A 136 -9.46 -0.95 11.25
C ASP A 136 -8.85 -0.75 12.64
N LEU A 137 -7.89 0.16 12.77
CA LEU A 137 -7.13 0.42 14.00
C LEU A 137 -7.00 1.93 14.23
N ASP A 138 -6.79 2.32 15.49
CA ASP A 138 -6.55 3.74 15.84
C ASP A 138 -5.17 4.24 15.37
N SER A 139 -4.25 3.33 15.06
CA SER A 139 -2.92 3.64 14.55
C SER A 139 -2.86 3.52 13.03
N HIS A 140 -2.02 4.35 12.41
CA HIS A 140 -1.84 4.39 10.96
C HIS A 140 -0.35 4.26 10.60
N LYS A 141 -0.05 3.80 9.37
CA LYS A 141 1.32 3.84 8.84
C LYS A 141 1.97 5.21 9.09
N PRO A 142 3.20 5.27 9.58
CA PRO A 142 4.20 4.21 9.68
C PRO A 142 4.17 3.37 10.96
N ASP A 143 3.19 3.53 11.88
CA ASP A 143 3.05 2.65 13.01
C ASP A 143 2.83 1.22 12.54
N SER A 144 3.63 0.29 13.08
CA SER A 144 3.66 -1.11 12.64
C SER A 144 2.50 -1.97 13.15
N ALA A 145 1.63 -1.44 14.01
CA ALA A 145 0.55 -2.23 14.66
C ALA A 145 -0.34 -2.96 13.63
N GLY A 146 -0.64 -2.30 12.48
CA GLY A 146 -1.43 -2.94 11.42
C GLY A 146 -0.73 -4.14 10.78
N LEU A 147 0.59 -4.06 10.55
CA LEU A 147 1.35 -5.17 10.00
C LEU A 147 1.50 -6.30 11.02
N VAL A 148 1.75 -5.97 12.27
CA VAL A 148 1.83 -6.95 13.38
C VAL A 148 0.51 -7.67 13.54
N GLU A 149 -0.62 -6.96 13.55
CA GLU A 149 -1.96 -7.55 13.64
C GLU A 149 -2.26 -8.47 12.43
N LEU A 150 -1.87 -8.05 11.23
CA LEU A 150 -2.04 -8.86 10.03
C LEU A 150 -1.24 -10.18 10.14
N LEU A 151 0.02 -10.12 10.55
CA LEU A 151 0.86 -11.31 10.75
C LEU A 151 0.32 -12.23 11.84
N ARG A 152 -0.25 -11.66 12.91
CA ARG A 152 -0.93 -12.43 13.96
C ARG A 152 -2.16 -13.18 13.40
N ARG A 153 -2.95 -12.56 12.53
CA ARG A 153 -4.09 -13.22 11.86
C ARG A 153 -3.66 -14.34 10.92
N LEU A 154 -2.51 -14.17 10.26
CA LEU A 154 -1.93 -15.20 9.38
C LEU A 154 -1.21 -16.31 10.13
N ASP A 155 -0.97 -16.17 11.43
CA ASP A 155 -0.12 -17.06 12.25
C ASP A 155 1.28 -17.26 11.63
N VAL A 156 1.90 -16.15 11.19
CA VAL A 156 3.23 -16.14 10.57
C VAL A 156 4.17 -15.22 11.34
N PRO A 157 5.31 -15.74 11.85
CA PRO A 157 6.33 -14.88 12.46
C PRO A 157 6.93 -13.89 11.45
N ALA A 158 7.28 -12.69 11.91
CA ALA A 158 7.86 -11.62 11.09
C ALA A 158 9.04 -12.06 10.21
N ALA A 159 9.95 -12.90 10.76
CA ALA A 159 11.09 -13.43 10.02
C ALA A 159 10.71 -14.27 8.77
N HIS A 160 9.50 -14.81 8.73
CA HIS A 160 8.95 -15.59 7.62
C HIS A 160 8.00 -14.79 6.72
N ALA A 161 7.84 -13.50 6.99
CA ALA A 161 7.03 -12.59 6.19
C ALA A 161 7.91 -11.72 5.28
N LEU A 162 7.35 -11.28 4.17
CA LEU A 162 7.91 -10.28 3.28
C LEU A 162 6.84 -9.20 3.08
N TYR A 163 7.22 -7.94 3.18
CA TYR A 163 6.33 -6.84 2.91
C TYR A 163 6.74 -6.12 1.62
N VAL A 164 5.78 -5.69 0.82
CA VAL A 164 6.00 -4.94 -0.42
C VAL A 164 5.18 -3.66 -0.36
N GLY A 165 5.83 -2.52 -0.55
CA GLY A 165 5.18 -1.22 -0.53
C GLY A 165 5.94 -0.20 -1.39
N ASP A 166 5.40 1.01 -1.57
CA ASP A 166 5.95 2.03 -2.47
C ASP A 166 6.20 3.39 -1.79
N ALA A 167 6.05 3.48 -0.47
CA ALA A 167 6.20 4.72 0.28
C ALA A 167 7.14 4.56 1.49
N ASP A 168 7.65 5.69 1.99
CA ASP A 168 8.46 5.76 3.20
C ASP A 168 7.76 5.12 4.40
N VAL A 169 6.44 5.34 4.53
CA VAL A 169 5.63 4.78 5.62
C VAL A 169 5.57 3.25 5.60
N ASP A 170 5.74 2.63 4.42
CA ASP A 170 5.80 1.16 4.28
C ASP A 170 7.11 0.62 4.81
N VAL A 171 8.23 1.25 4.44
CA VAL A 171 9.56 0.85 4.93
C VAL A 171 9.62 0.98 6.44
N LEU A 172 9.21 2.13 6.98
CA LEU A 172 9.23 2.40 8.42
C LEU A 172 8.31 1.43 9.19
N GLY A 173 7.14 1.14 8.65
CA GLY A 173 6.22 0.16 9.21
C GLY A 173 6.79 -1.26 9.20
N GLY A 174 7.45 -1.65 8.11
CA GLY A 174 8.15 -2.94 8.01
C GLY A 174 9.29 -3.05 9.02
N VAL A 175 10.11 -2.01 9.16
CA VAL A 175 11.19 -1.94 10.16
C VAL A 175 10.62 -2.08 11.57
N GLY A 176 9.54 -1.34 11.90
CA GLY A 176 8.89 -1.42 13.20
C GLY A 176 8.32 -2.80 13.52
N ALA A 177 7.90 -3.56 12.50
CA ALA A 177 7.42 -4.93 12.64
C ALA A 177 8.53 -6.00 12.53
N ASN A 178 9.79 -5.63 12.30
CA ASN A 178 10.91 -6.53 11.98
C ASN A 178 10.64 -7.42 10.75
N VAL A 179 10.00 -6.86 9.72
CA VAL A 179 9.69 -7.53 8.45
C VAL A 179 10.57 -6.97 7.35
N ASP A 180 11.22 -7.86 6.60
CA ASP A 180 11.95 -7.46 5.40
C ASP A 180 10.98 -6.78 4.41
N THR A 181 11.33 -5.56 3.97
CA THR A 181 10.47 -4.77 3.07
C THR A 181 11.13 -4.57 1.71
N ILE A 182 10.40 -4.84 0.64
CA ILE A 182 10.75 -4.41 -0.71
C ILE A 182 10.08 -3.06 -0.95
N LEU A 183 10.89 -2.04 -1.23
CA LEU A 183 10.43 -0.70 -1.59
C LEU A 183 10.39 -0.55 -3.10
N ILE A 184 9.25 -0.15 -3.65
CA ILE A 184 9.08 0.20 -5.06
C ILE A 184 9.26 1.71 -5.20
N SER A 185 10.33 2.15 -5.86
CA SER A 185 10.65 3.56 -6.09
C SER A 185 10.29 3.97 -7.53
N GLN A 186 9.01 3.92 -7.90
CA GLN A 186 8.55 4.27 -9.24
C GLN A 186 7.86 5.63 -9.29
N ALA A 187 6.74 5.78 -8.62
CA ALA A 187 5.91 6.98 -8.67
C ALA A 187 6.21 7.94 -7.51
N ARG A 188 6.76 7.43 -6.42
CA ARG A 188 7.16 8.17 -5.23
C ARG A 188 8.67 8.05 -5.06
N GLU A 189 9.32 9.18 -4.80
CA GLU A 189 10.74 9.21 -4.48
C GLU A 189 10.89 9.11 -2.95
N ALA A 190 11.40 7.99 -2.48
CA ALA A 190 11.62 7.75 -1.07
C ALA A 190 12.81 8.57 -0.55
N GLN A 191 12.74 8.99 0.72
CA GLN A 191 13.87 9.63 1.38
C GLN A 191 15.06 8.66 1.45
N PRO A 192 16.29 9.08 1.07
CA PRO A 192 17.46 8.17 1.05
C PRO A 192 17.72 7.46 2.38
N ALA A 193 17.51 8.16 3.50
CA ALA A 193 17.66 7.60 4.84
C ALA A 193 16.62 6.51 5.16
N VAL A 194 15.43 6.59 4.58
CA VAL A 194 14.38 5.58 4.73
C VAL A 194 14.60 4.44 3.75
N ALA A 195 14.87 4.75 2.49
CA ALA A 195 15.14 3.75 1.45
C ALA A 195 16.30 2.80 1.84
N SER A 196 17.33 3.33 2.54
CA SER A 196 18.45 2.52 3.02
C SER A 196 18.06 1.48 4.09
N GLN A 197 16.91 1.60 4.72
CA GLN A 197 16.38 0.65 5.70
C GLN A 197 15.55 -0.46 5.06
N ALA A 198 15.15 -0.30 3.80
CA ALA A 198 14.47 -1.36 3.06
C ALA A 198 15.43 -2.54 2.84
N TRP A 199 14.92 -3.77 2.98
CA TRP A 199 15.70 -4.95 2.64
C TRP A 199 16.16 -4.90 1.17
N ARG A 200 15.30 -4.34 0.29
CA ARG A 200 15.58 -4.09 -1.11
C ARG A 200 14.76 -2.92 -1.65
N SER A 201 15.38 -2.12 -2.50
CA SER A 201 14.69 -1.10 -3.32
C SER A 201 14.74 -1.52 -4.78
N VAL A 202 13.64 -1.31 -5.49
CA VAL A 202 13.46 -1.66 -6.91
C VAL A 202 12.77 -0.52 -7.65
N ALA A 203 12.94 -0.45 -8.97
CA ALA A 203 12.43 0.66 -9.77
C ALA A 203 10.97 0.49 -10.25
N SER A 204 10.38 -0.71 -10.09
CA SER A 204 9.03 -0.97 -10.60
C SER A 204 8.32 -2.07 -9.81
N PRO A 205 6.96 -2.12 -9.85
CA PRO A 205 6.20 -3.25 -9.32
C PRO A 205 6.62 -4.58 -9.94
N GLY A 206 6.88 -4.63 -11.25
CA GLY A 206 7.33 -5.85 -11.93
C GLY A 206 8.63 -6.41 -11.35
N GLU A 207 9.63 -5.56 -11.08
CA GLU A 207 10.86 -5.99 -10.41
C GLU A 207 10.60 -6.48 -8.98
N ALA A 208 9.68 -5.83 -8.24
CA ALA A 208 9.29 -6.30 -6.91
C ALA A 208 8.67 -7.70 -6.98
N TYR A 209 7.81 -7.94 -7.97
CA TYR A 209 7.16 -9.23 -8.18
C TYR A 209 8.16 -10.33 -8.50
N GLU A 210 9.18 -10.05 -9.31
CA GLU A 210 10.28 -10.99 -9.56
C GLU A 210 11.02 -11.35 -8.27
N TRP A 211 11.30 -10.37 -7.40
CA TRP A 211 11.94 -10.63 -6.12
C TRP A 211 11.05 -11.46 -5.19
N VAL A 212 9.76 -11.17 -5.12
CA VAL A 212 8.79 -11.98 -4.38
C VAL A 212 8.79 -13.42 -4.89
N MET A 213 8.76 -13.63 -6.21
CA MET A 213 8.81 -14.97 -6.80
C MET A 213 10.09 -15.74 -6.44
N ARG A 214 11.25 -15.04 -6.41
CA ARG A 214 12.54 -15.64 -6.00
C ARG A 214 12.54 -16.01 -4.51
N CYS A 215 12.02 -15.12 -3.63
CA CYS A 215 11.97 -15.36 -2.19
C CYS A 215 11.00 -16.46 -1.78
N THR A 216 10.02 -16.77 -2.61
CA THR A 216 8.99 -17.78 -2.36
C THR A 216 9.21 -19.08 -3.16
N ALA A 217 10.27 -19.17 -3.97
CA ALA A 217 10.64 -20.40 -4.66
C ALA A 217 11.00 -21.48 -3.62
N LYS A 218 10.46 -22.68 -3.79
CA LYS A 218 10.90 -23.83 -2.97
C LYS A 218 12.39 -24.08 -3.25
N VAL A 219 13.19 -24.11 -2.21
CA VAL A 219 14.56 -24.65 -2.32
C VAL A 219 14.40 -26.13 -2.62
N VAL A 220 14.79 -26.55 -3.82
CA VAL A 220 14.81 -27.96 -4.25
C VAL A 220 15.98 -28.64 -3.57
#